data_6467a790c572ebbd0b21f27c1c52c1d5
#
_entry.id   6467a790c572ebbd0b21f27c1c52c1d5
#
_cell.length_a   1.000
_cell.length_b   1.000
_cell.length_c   1.000
_cell.angle_alpha   90.00
_cell.angle_beta   90.00
_cell.angle_gamma   90.00
#
_symmetry.space_group_name_H-M   'P 1'
#
loop_
_entity.id
_entity.type
_entity.pdbx_description
1 polymer ?
#
loop_
_entity_poly.entity_id
_entity_poly.type
_entity_poly.pdbx_seq_one_letter_code
_entity_poly.pdbx_strand_id
1 'polypeptide(L)'
;MRMQFISLAMAVFLTTVGQTSAEDEQWGEQAKGLQMSVSVIKPAKSGDVKFQVAIRNVSEQDVVLNLGIMLANGKFHLPDKIRLNQTDAAGKTRELHFSDKRFPGVAGRVDDYLVPLRAGSVYSLTLRLEDFWSPKDEDFAVKLKPGKNQITAHIEGIADGTKTEIIPVWKGKLKSNVLNVEQ
;
A
#
# COMPACT_ATOMS: atom_id res chain seq x y z
N MET A 1 60.83 38.73 -28.89
CA MET A 1 60.09 37.46 -29.02
C MET A 1 59.27 37.25 -27.75
N ARG A 2 57.97 37.63 -27.79
CA ARG A 2 57.06 37.55 -26.62
C ARG A 2 56.14 36.35 -26.79
N MET A 3 56.31 35.34 -25.93
CA MET A 3 55.40 34.19 -25.87
C MET A 3 54.15 34.57 -25.09
N GLN A 4 52.96 34.52 -25.78
CA GLN A 4 51.68 34.64 -25.13
C GLN A 4 51.22 33.24 -24.69
N PHE A 5 50.97 33.10 -23.40
CA PHE A 5 50.33 31.92 -22.84
C PHE A 5 48.79 32.08 -22.97
N ILE A 6 48.14 31.21 -23.71
CA ILE A 6 46.71 31.12 -23.81
C ILE A 6 46.25 30.18 -22.69
N SER A 7 45.56 30.74 -21.71
CA SER A 7 44.91 29.97 -20.63
C SER A 7 43.58 29.46 -21.11
N LEU A 8 43.44 28.14 -21.25
CA LEU A 8 42.19 27.48 -21.62
C LEU A 8 41.41 27.21 -20.32
N ALA A 9 40.36 27.98 -20.10
CA ALA A 9 39.44 27.77 -18.98
C ALA A 9 38.46 26.65 -19.33
N MET A 10 38.59 25.52 -18.69
CA MET A 10 37.66 24.37 -18.83
C MET A 10 36.45 24.58 -17.93
N ALA A 11 35.31 24.94 -18.53
CA ALA A 11 34.05 25.06 -17.81
C ALA A 11 33.48 23.66 -17.53
N VAL A 12 33.52 23.25 -16.26
CA VAL A 12 32.85 22.02 -15.80
C VAL A 12 31.35 22.34 -15.65
N PHE A 13 30.52 21.84 -16.56
CA PHE A 13 29.07 21.83 -16.40
C PHE A 13 28.67 20.73 -15.39
N LEU A 14 28.41 21.12 -14.16
CA LEU A 14 27.72 20.27 -13.19
C LEU A 14 26.25 20.19 -13.58
N THR A 15 25.87 19.10 -14.25
CA THR A 15 24.46 18.72 -14.42
C THR A 15 23.95 18.26 -13.05
N THR A 16 23.21 19.13 -12.38
CA THR A 16 22.38 18.73 -11.24
C THR A 16 21.30 17.82 -11.76
N VAL A 17 21.48 16.50 -11.57
CA VAL A 17 20.40 15.53 -11.68
C VAL A 17 19.40 15.90 -10.58
N GLY A 18 18.25 16.44 -11.01
CA GLY A 18 17.14 16.74 -10.12
C GLY A 18 16.74 15.44 -9.42
N GLN A 19 17.12 15.30 -8.16
CA GLN A 19 16.48 14.35 -7.27
C GLN A 19 15.02 14.81 -7.16
N THR A 20 14.11 14.06 -7.82
CA THR A 20 12.69 14.09 -7.43
C THR A 20 12.67 13.72 -5.96
N SER A 21 12.40 14.70 -5.10
CA SER A 21 12.11 14.45 -3.70
C SER A 21 10.94 13.47 -3.67
N ALA A 22 11.19 12.22 -3.25
CA ALA A 22 10.13 11.40 -2.72
C ALA A 22 9.50 12.27 -1.61
N GLU A 23 8.24 12.69 -1.81
CA GLU A 23 7.45 13.28 -0.73
C GLU A 23 7.64 12.32 0.44
N ASP A 24 8.05 12.82 1.61
CA ASP A 24 8.33 12.00 2.78
C ASP A 24 7.13 11.09 3.02
N GLU A 25 7.30 9.82 2.72
CA GLU A 25 6.23 8.83 2.81
C GLU A 25 5.80 8.77 4.28
N GLN A 26 4.59 9.29 4.56
CA GLN A 26 4.06 9.29 5.91
C GLN A 26 3.71 7.87 6.32
N TRP A 27 4.30 7.42 7.40
CA TRP A 27 4.06 6.09 7.96
C TRP A 27 3.13 6.17 9.17
N GLY A 28 2.26 5.18 9.32
CA GLY A 28 1.48 4.99 10.54
C GLY A 28 2.33 4.55 11.72
N GLU A 29 1.68 4.39 12.88
CA GLU A 29 2.37 3.92 14.08
C GLU A 29 2.98 2.53 13.88
N GLN A 30 4.14 2.33 14.51
CA GLN A 30 4.78 1.03 14.52
C GLN A 30 4.00 0.04 15.39
N ALA A 31 3.72 -1.14 14.84
CA ALA A 31 3.12 -2.25 15.58
C ALA A 31 3.94 -3.52 15.38
N LYS A 32 4.52 -4.04 16.44
CA LYS A 32 5.31 -5.28 16.44
C LYS A 32 6.33 -5.34 15.29
N GLY A 33 7.12 -4.29 15.15
CA GLY A 33 8.18 -4.22 14.15
C GLY A 33 7.74 -3.85 12.74
N LEU A 34 6.47 -3.59 12.49
CA LEU A 34 5.95 -3.18 11.19
C LEU A 34 5.37 -1.77 11.22
N GLN A 35 5.40 -1.10 10.09
CA GLN A 35 4.68 0.14 9.80
C GLN A 35 3.96 0.03 8.46
N MET A 36 2.84 0.73 8.32
CA MET A 36 2.06 0.79 7.09
C MET A 36 1.87 2.22 6.64
N SER A 37 1.89 2.44 5.34
CA SER A 37 1.52 3.72 4.73
C SER A 37 0.42 3.53 3.70
N VAL A 38 -0.35 4.58 3.46
CA VAL A 38 -1.27 4.70 2.34
C VAL A 38 -1.05 6.05 1.64
N SER A 39 -0.94 6.01 0.31
CA SER A 39 -0.78 7.19 -0.53
C SER A 39 -1.64 7.08 -1.79
N VAL A 40 -1.97 8.21 -2.42
CA VAL A 40 -2.67 8.23 -3.71
C VAL A 40 -1.65 8.14 -4.82
N ILE A 41 -1.84 7.19 -5.72
CA ILE A 41 -1.20 7.23 -7.03
C ILE A 41 -2.03 8.19 -7.87
N LYS A 42 -1.42 9.30 -8.37
CA LYS A 42 -2.11 10.36 -9.13
C LYS A 42 -3.14 9.77 -10.09
N PRO A 43 -4.41 10.20 -10.01
CA PRO A 43 -5.46 9.62 -10.81
C PRO A 43 -5.23 9.89 -12.29
N ALA A 44 -5.37 8.85 -13.10
CA ALA A 44 -5.72 9.04 -14.49
C ALA A 44 -7.11 9.69 -14.53
N LYS A 45 -7.33 10.61 -15.43
CA LYS A 45 -8.38 11.63 -15.59
C LYS A 45 -9.86 11.26 -15.33
N SER A 46 -10.25 10.26 -14.59
CA SER A 46 -11.67 9.98 -14.33
C SER A 46 -11.87 9.06 -13.13
N GLY A 47 -12.16 9.61 -11.96
CA GLY A 47 -12.90 8.91 -10.89
C GLY A 47 -12.32 7.63 -10.27
N ASP A 48 -11.33 7.03 -10.91
CA ASP A 48 -10.71 5.77 -10.50
C ASP A 48 -9.53 6.09 -9.55
N VAL A 49 -9.83 6.12 -8.26
CA VAL A 49 -8.82 6.41 -7.24
C VAL A 49 -7.99 5.17 -6.97
N LYS A 50 -6.70 5.27 -7.24
CA LYS A 50 -5.71 4.23 -6.95
C LYS A 50 -4.90 4.60 -5.72
N PHE A 51 -4.73 3.64 -4.84
CA PHE A 51 -3.93 3.76 -3.64
C PHE A 51 -2.70 2.86 -3.75
N GLN A 52 -1.58 3.36 -3.28
CA GLN A 52 -0.45 2.52 -2.90
C GLN A 52 -0.57 2.27 -1.40
N VAL A 53 -0.61 1.00 -1.01
CA VAL A 53 -0.46 0.58 0.38
C VAL A 53 0.92 -0.06 0.49
N ALA A 54 1.76 0.48 1.38
CA ALA A 54 3.08 -0.06 1.63
C ALA A 54 3.20 -0.52 3.09
N ILE A 55 3.91 -1.63 3.30
CA ILE A 55 4.21 -2.18 4.61
C ILE A 55 5.72 -2.35 4.70
N ARG A 56 6.34 -1.75 5.71
CA ARG A 56 7.77 -1.90 5.98
C ARG A 56 8.05 -2.66 7.26
N ASN A 57 9.08 -3.48 7.21
CA ASN A 57 9.61 -4.14 8.39
C ASN A 57 10.74 -3.30 8.98
N VAL A 58 10.49 -2.70 10.13
CA VAL A 58 11.47 -1.87 10.85
C VAL A 58 12.13 -2.63 12.01
N SER A 59 11.87 -3.94 12.09
CA SER A 59 12.55 -4.82 13.06
C SER A 59 13.82 -5.43 12.46
N GLU A 60 14.59 -6.09 13.30
CA GLU A 60 15.79 -6.83 12.90
C GLU A 60 15.49 -8.27 12.46
N GLN A 61 14.24 -8.69 12.50
CA GLN A 61 13.84 -10.06 12.20
C GLN A 61 12.97 -10.11 10.94
N ASP A 62 13.19 -11.14 10.13
CA ASP A 62 12.29 -11.45 9.01
C ASP A 62 10.92 -11.91 9.54
N VAL A 63 9.86 -11.49 8.87
CA VAL A 63 8.50 -11.88 9.19
C VAL A 63 7.76 -12.35 7.93
N VAL A 64 6.67 -13.08 8.11
CA VAL A 64 5.74 -13.41 7.03
C VAL A 64 4.43 -12.69 7.29
N LEU A 65 3.94 -11.96 6.30
CA LEU A 65 2.60 -11.38 6.31
C LEU A 65 1.62 -12.33 5.65
N ASN A 66 0.46 -12.53 6.24
CA ASN A 66 -0.68 -13.11 5.53
C ASN A 66 -1.60 -11.96 5.12
N LEU A 67 -1.63 -11.65 3.81
CA LEU A 67 -2.40 -10.54 3.25
C LEU A 67 -3.81 -10.97 2.81
N GLY A 68 -4.09 -12.28 2.74
CA GLY A 68 -5.35 -12.78 2.28
C GLY A 68 -5.22 -14.14 1.62
N ILE A 69 -5.85 -14.31 0.47
CA ILE A 69 -5.88 -15.58 -0.26
C ILE A 69 -5.33 -15.47 -1.68
N MET A 70 -4.87 -16.60 -2.19
CA MET A 70 -4.52 -16.78 -3.58
C MET A 70 -5.46 -17.82 -4.21
N LEU A 71 -5.92 -17.56 -5.42
CA LEU A 71 -6.79 -18.43 -6.18
C LEU A 71 -6.08 -18.97 -7.44
N ALA A 72 -6.64 -20.03 -8.02
CA ALA A 72 -6.17 -20.64 -9.26
C ALA A 72 -4.65 -20.92 -9.25
N ASN A 73 -4.15 -21.60 -8.22
CA ASN A 73 -2.74 -21.95 -8.05
C ASN A 73 -1.81 -20.71 -8.08
N GLY A 74 -2.20 -19.65 -7.35
CA GLY A 74 -1.40 -18.43 -7.22
C GLY A 74 -1.47 -17.46 -8.40
N LYS A 75 -2.38 -17.67 -9.36
CA LYS A 75 -2.56 -16.73 -10.48
C LYS A 75 -3.23 -15.43 -10.06
N PHE A 76 -4.10 -15.49 -9.06
CA PHE A 76 -4.83 -14.33 -8.56
C PHE A 76 -4.55 -14.13 -7.08
N HIS A 77 -4.14 -12.91 -6.72
CA HIS A 77 -3.85 -12.51 -5.36
C HIS A 77 -4.95 -11.57 -4.87
N LEU A 78 -5.66 -11.97 -3.83
CA LEU A 78 -6.71 -11.18 -3.20
C LEU A 78 -6.24 -10.79 -1.80
N PRO A 79 -5.83 -9.52 -1.60
CA PRO A 79 -5.39 -9.03 -0.31
C PRO A 79 -6.60 -8.66 0.58
N ASP A 80 -7.49 -9.61 0.82
CA ASP A 80 -8.77 -9.44 1.50
C ASP A 80 -8.64 -9.14 3.00
N LYS A 81 -7.43 -9.31 3.56
CA LYS A 81 -7.11 -8.88 4.93
C LYS A 81 -6.77 -7.39 5.02
N ILE A 82 -6.50 -6.74 3.88
CA ILE A 82 -6.35 -5.29 3.83
C ILE A 82 -7.73 -4.65 3.75
N ARG A 83 -8.07 -3.82 4.73
CA ARG A 83 -9.30 -3.06 4.81
C ARG A 83 -9.01 -1.57 4.79
N LEU A 84 -9.97 -0.81 4.30
CA LEU A 84 -9.89 0.64 4.33
C LEU A 84 -11.00 1.20 5.24
N ASN A 85 -10.68 2.23 6.01
CA ASN A 85 -11.68 3.09 6.64
C ASN A 85 -11.76 4.38 5.84
N GLN A 86 -12.95 4.70 5.36
CA GLN A 86 -13.26 5.95 4.69
C GLN A 86 -14.12 6.82 5.62
N THR A 87 -13.67 8.05 5.88
CA THR A 87 -14.45 9.08 6.58
C THR A 87 -14.76 10.19 5.60
N ASP A 88 -16.04 10.51 5.41
CA ASP A 88 -16.49 11.57 4.51
C ASP A 88 -16.46 12.96 5.19
N ALA A 89 -16.76 14.02 4.41
CA ALA A 89 -16.78 15.40 4.89
C ALA A 89 -17.79 15.64 6.03
N ALA A 90 -18.82 14.80 6.16
CA ALA A 90 -19.79 14.85 7.25
C ALA A 90 -19.31 14.08 8.51
N GLY A 91 -18.10 13.51 8.48
CA GLY A 91 -17.55 12.71 9.58
C GLY A 91 -18.11 11.29 9.65
N LYS A 92 -18.90 10.85 8.68
CA LYS A 92 -19.41 9.47 8.64
C LYS A 92 -18.28 8.53 8.21
N THR A 93 -17.92 7.59 9.08
CA THR A 93 -16.91 6.56 8.80
C THR A 93 -17.58 5.26 8.38
N ARG A 94 -17.02 4.62 7.35
CA ARG A 94 -17.36 3.25 6.94
C ARG A 94 -16.12 2.42 6.71
N GLU A 95 -16.21 1.15 7.07
CA GLU A 95 -15.19 0.16 6.74
C GLU A 95 -15.46 -0.42 5.36
N LEU A 96 -14.39 -0.58 4.58
CA LEU A 96 -14.43 -1.11 3.23
C LEU A 96 -13.60 -2.39 3.20
N HIS A 97 -14.20 -3.43 2.65
CA HIS A 97 -13.59 -4.75 2.48
C HIS A 97 -13.19 -4.94 1.03
N PHE A 98 -12.09 -5.61 0.80
CA PHE A 98 -11.68 -6.01 -0.54
C PHE A 98 -12.70 -6.98 -1.13
N SER A 99 -13.05 -6.81 -2.39
CA SER A 99 -14.04 -7.61 -3.10
C SER A 99 -13.38 -8.47 -4.18
N ASP A 100 -13.85 -9.68 -4.31
CA ASP A 100 -13.44 -10.61 -5.37
C ASP A 100 -14.28 -10.51 -6.65
N LYS A 101 -15.08 -9.44 -6.79
CA LYS A 101 -16.01 -9.24 -7.92
C LYS A 101 -15.43 -9.53 -9.30
N ARG A 102 -14.11 -9.38 -9.46
CA ARG A 102 -13.43 -9.60 -10.73
C ARG A 102 -13.22 -11.05 -11.06
N PHE A 103 -13.38 -11.92 -10.09
CA PHE A 103 -13.05 -13.33 -10.20
C PHE A 103 -14.25 -14.23 -9.86
N PRO A 104 -15.50 -13.88 -10.26
CA PRO A 104 -16.64 -14.73 -9.99
C PRO A 104 -16.43 -16.07 -10.71
N GLY A 105 -16.59 -17.14 -9.97
CA GLY A 105 -16.49 -18.49 -10.54
C GLY A 105 -15.08 -18.99 -10.80
N VAL A 106 -14.04 -18.37 -10.27
CA VAL A 106 -12.70 -18.95 -10.30
C VAL A 106 -12.69 -20.20 -9.44
N ALA A 107 -12.50 -21.35 -10.09
CA ALA A 107 -12.34 -22.63 -9.42
C ALA A 107 -10.85 -22.95 -9.24
N GLY A 108 -10.54 -23.76 -8.24
CA GLY A 108 -9.20 -24.25 -8.00
C GLY A 108 -8.82 -24.22 -6.53
N ARG A 109 -7.55 -24.50 -6.27
CA ARG A 109 -6.99 -24.49 -4.92
C ARG A 109 -6.96 -23.05 -4.41
N VAL A 110 -7.37 -22.92 -3.15
CA VAL A 110 -7.24 -21.66 -2.37
C VAL A 110 -6.05 -21.83 -1.44
N ASP A 111 -5.12 -20.91 -1.53
CA ASP A 111 -3.92 -20.86 -0.68
C ASP A 111 -3.86 -19.52 0.07
N ASP A 112 -3.11 -19.48 1.16
CA ASP A 112 -2.82 -18.24 1.85
C ASP A 112 -1.92 -17.32 1.00
N TYR A 113 -2.23 -16.03 0.97
CA TYR A 113 -1.37 -15.02 0.36
C TYR A 113 -0.29 -14.60 1.35
N LEU A 114 0.75 -15.40 1.42
CA LEU A 114 1.89 -15.18 2.31
C LEU A 114 2.97 -14.36 1.61
N VAL A 115 3.40 -13.28 2.27
CA VAL A 115 4.48 -12.38 1.80
C VAL A 115 5.61 -12.42 2.80
N PRO A 116 6.77 -13.00 2.45
CA PRO A 116 7.97 -12.87 3.24
C PRO A 116 8.48 -11.43 3.20
N LEU A 117 8.69 -10.81 4.36
CA LEU A 117 9.16 -9.44 4.50
C LEU A 117 10.44 -9.44 5.34
N ARG A 118 11.56 -9.24 4.68
CA ARG A 118 12.87 -9.20 5.33
C ARG A 118 13.00 -7.99 6.24
N ALA A 119 13.87 -8.09 7.24
CA ALA A 119 14.29 -6.95 8.05
C ALA A 119 14.71 -5.77 7.15
N GLY A 120 14.20 -4.57 7.45
CA GLY A 120 14.47 -3.34 6.69
C GLY A 120 13.82 -3.23 5.31
N SER A 121 13.07 -4.25 4.84
CA SER A 121 12.44 -4.20 3.52
C SER A 121 11.04 -3.63 3.53
N VAL A 122 10.57 -3.24 2.33
CA VAL A 122 9.23 -2.70 2.08
C VAL A 122 8.52 -3.57 1.05
N TYR A 123 7.26 -3.84 1.29
CA TYR A 123 6.34 -4.46 0.34
C TYR A 123 5.21 -3.50 0.00
N SER A 124 4.90 -3.33 -1.28
CA SER A 124 3.87 -2.39 -1.75
C SER A 124 2.86 -3.06 -2.66
N LEU A 125 1.61 -2.62 -2.53
CA LEU A 125 0.47 -3.03 -3.34
C LEU A 125 -0.19 -1.80 -3.96
N THR A 126 -0.63 -1.91 -5.20
CA THR A 126 -1.56 -0.95 -5.79
C THR A 126 -2.98 -1.50 -5.72
N LEU A 127 -3.85 -0.77 -5.03
CA LEU A 127 -5.26 -1.11 -4.85
C LEU A 127 -6.12 -0.01 -5.48
N ARG A 128 -7.31 -0.37 -5.97
CA ARG A 128 -8.27 0.59 -6.52
C ARG A 128 -9.47 0.67 -5.59
N LEU A 129 -10.05 1.85 -5.43
CA LEU A 129 -11.23 2.02 -4.58
C LEU A 129 -12.40 1.15 -5.07
N GLU A 130 -12.53 0.96 -6.36
CA GLU A 130 -13.56 0.10 -6.97
C GLU A 130 -13.41 -1.40 -6.64
N ASP A 131 -12.24 -1.82 -6.10
CA ASP A 131 -12.02 -3.19 -5.64
C ASP A 131 -12.60 -3.45 -4.25
N PHE A 132 -13.14 -2.41 -3.62
CA PHE A 132 -13.70 -2.48 -2.27
C PHE A 132 -15.23 -2.36 -2.30
N TRP A 133 -15.85 -2.84 -1.24
CA TRP A 133 -17.27 -2.71 -0.97
C TRP A 133 -17.51 -2.41 0.51
N SER A 134 -18.64 -1.81 0.84
CA SER A 134 -19.05 -1.55 2.23
C SER A 134 -20.08 -2.60 2.66
N PRO A 135 -19.72 -3.56 3.52
CA PRO A 135 -20.64 -4.57 4.01
C PRO A 135 -21.84 -3.95 4.75
N LYS A 136 -21.56 -2.91 5.54
CA LYS A 136 -22.58 -2.25 6.37
C LYS A 136 -23.63 -1.50 5.56
N ASP A 137 -23.20 -0.88 4.45
CA ASP A 137 -24.09 -0.09 3.60
C ASP A 137 -24.56 -0.91 2.38
N GLU A 138 -24.14 -2.18 2.25
CA GLU A 138 -24.36 -3.04 1.07
C GLU A 138 -23.96 -2.37 -0.24
N ASP A 139 -22.98 -1.43 -0.15
CA ASP A 139 -22.51 -0.65 -1.28
C ASP A 139 -21.35 -1.37 -1.99
N PHE A 140 -21.65 -1.91 -3.16
CA PHE A 140 -20.69 -2.60 -4.01
C PHE A 140 -20.02 -1.70 -5.07
N ALA A 141 -20.36 -0.45 -5.13
CA ALA A 141 -19.81 0.53 -6.07
C ALA A 141 -19.24 1.73 -5.33
N VAL A 142 -18.36 1.45 -4.36
CA VAL A 142 -17.77 2.46 -3.49
C VAL A 142 -17.13 3.58 -4.30
N LYS A 143 -17.53 4.81 -4.00
CA LYS A 143 -16.95 6.02 -4.57
C LYS A 143 -16.58 6.99 -3.44
N LEU A 144 -15.62 7.85 -3.70
CA LEU A 144 -15.44 9.02 -2.84
C LEU A 144 -16.65 9.92 -2.96
N LYS A 145 -17.08 10.48 -1.84
CA LYS A 145 -18.12 11.52 -1.85
C LYS A 145 -17.49 12.87 -2.21
N PRO A 146 -18.25 13.80 -2.78
CA PRO A 146 -17.77 15.17 -3.00
C PRO A 146 -17.21 15.79 -1.70
N GLY A 147 -16.11 16.55 -1.84
CA GLY A 147 -15.43 17.21 -0.74
C GLY A 147 -14.32 16.36 -0.12
N LYS A 148 -13.95 16.70 1.12
CA LYS A 148 -12.82 16.06 1.82
C LYS A 148 -13.18 14.66 2.31
N ASN A 149 -12.35 13.71 1.95
CA ASN A 149 -12.41 12.34 2.44
C ASN A 149 -11.11 12.00 3.15
N GLN A 150 -11.19 11.19 4.19
CA GLN A 150 -10.03 10.60 4.86
C GLN A 150 -10.03 9.10 4.64
N ILE A 151 -8.90 8.56 4.25
CA ILE A 151 -8.69 7.12 4.05
C ILE A 151 -7.58 6.65 4.98
N THR A 152 -7.81 5.54 5.67
CA THR A 152 -6.76 4.79 6.36
C THR A 152 -6.83 3.35 5.95
N ALA A 153 -5.69 2.72 5.73
CA ALA A 153 -5.60 1.28 5.53
C ALA A 153 -5.29 0.58 6.86
N HIS A 154 -5.81 -0.61 7.05
CA HIS A 154 -5.43 -1.45 8.18
C HIS A 154 -5.40 -2.93 7.80
N ILE A 155 -4.65 -3.70 8.58
CA ILE A 155 -4.59 -5.14 8.51
C ILE A 155 -4.62 -5.71 9.93
N GLU A 156 -5.37 -6.78 10.11
CA GLU A 156 -5.36 -7.56 11.34
C GLU A 156 -4.79 -8.94 11.06
N GLY A 157 -3.56 -9.16 11.52
CA GLY A 157 -2.91 -10.46 11.48
C GLY A 157 -3.49 -11.37 12.55
N ILE A 158 -4.40 -12.24 12.18
CA ILE A 158 -5.00 -13.24 13.06
C ILE A 158 -4.09 -14.46 13.12
N ALA A 159 -4.04 -15.13 14.26
CA ALA A 159 -3.44 -16.46 14.39
C ALA A 159 -4.34 -17.49 13.74
N ASP A 160 -4.35 -17.59 12.42
CA ASP A 160 -4.83 -18.78 11.77
C ASP A 160 -3.76 -19.87 11.89
N GLY A 161 -4.17 -21.12 11.92
CA GLY A 161 -3.32 -22.27 12.25
C GLY A 161 -2.17 -22.55 11.27
N THR A 162 -1.79 -21.61 10.44
CA THR A 162 -0.68 -21.70 9.48
C THR A 162 0.63 -21.74 10.24
N LYS A 163 1.11 -22.94 10.53
CA LYS A 163 2.43 -23.18 11.10
C LYS A 163 3.46 -23.12 10.00
N THR A 164 4.03 -21.94 9.74
CA THR A 164 5.31 -21.86 9.06
C THR A 164 6.39 -22.08 10.13
N GLU A 165 7.03 -23.23 10.10
CA GLU A 165 8.01 -23.61 11.14
C GLU A 165 9.32 -22.80 11.10
N ILE A 166 9.57 -22.06 10.00
CA ILE A 166 10.86 -21.42 9.75
C ILE A 166 10.80 -19.91 10.01
N ILE A 167 9.74 -19.22 9.59
CA ILE A 167 9.59 -17.77 9.82
C ILE A 167 8.21 -17.51 10.44
N PRO A 168 8.14 -16.79 11.57
CA PRO A 168 6.86 -16.55 12.24
C PRO A 168 5.94 -15.68 11.37
N VAL A 169 4.69 -16.12 11.20
CA VAL A 169 3.65 -15.27 10.63
C VAL A 169 3.35 -14.14 11.61
N TRP A 170 3.39 -12.93 11.12
CA TRP A 170 3.13 -11.73 11.91
C TRP A 170 1.69 -11.71 12.44
N LYS A 171 1.54 -11.37 13.73
CA LYS A 171 0.26 -11.31 14.42
C LYS A 171 0.13 -9.96 15.10
N GLY A 172 -0.90 -9.20 14.74
CA GLY A 172 -1.12 -7.89 15.33
C GLY A 172 -2.15 -7.08 14.57
N LYS A 173 -2.30 -5.82 14.98
CA LYS A 173 -3.08 -4.81 14.25
C LYS A 173 -2.13 -3.75 13.75
N LEU A 174 -2.19 -3.46 12.47
CA LEU A 174 -1.37 -2.46 11.82
C LEU A 174 -2.28 -1.45 11.13
N LYS A 175 -2.00 -0.17 11.29
CA LYS A 175 -2.77 0.92 10.72
C LYS A 175 -1.85 1.90 10.01
N SER A 176 -2.27 2.39 8.85
CA SER A 176 -1.53 3.40 8.10
C SER A 176 -1.68 4.81 8.69
N ASN A 177 -0.91 5.74 8.13
CA ASN A 177 -1.21 7.18 8.20
C ASN A 177 -2.64 7.48 7.71
N VAL A 178 -3.11 8.69 7.99
CA VAL A 178 -4.36 9.22 7.43
C VAL A 178 -4.04 9.91 6.11
N LEU A 179 -4.68 9.45 5.04
CA LEU A 179 -4.61 10.06 3.73
C LEU A 179 -5.82 10.97 3.52
N ASN A 180 -5.58 12.25 3.21
CA ASN A 180 -6.63 13.18 2.84
C ASN A 180 -6.79 13.21 1.31
N VAL A 181 -8.01 13.00 0.84
CA VAL A 181 -8.36 13.00 -0.59
C VAL A 181 -9.53 13.95 -0.79
N GLU A 182 -9.38 14.90 -1.72
CA GLU A 182 -10.44 15.84 -2.09
C GLU A 182 -10.96 15.47 -3.49
N GLN A 183 -12.29 15.47 -3.65
CA GLN A 183 -12.98 15.17 -4.89
C GLN A 183 -13.93 16.31 -5.28
#